data_96ed6ee56a36f3b6e21daac4b9497113
#
_entry.id   96ed6ee56a36f3b6e21daac4b9497113
#
_cell.length_a   1.000
_cell.length_b   1.000
_cell.length_c   1.000
_cell.angle_alpha   90.00
_cell.angle_beta   90.00
_cell.angle_gamma   90.00
#
_symmetry.space_group_name_H-M   'P 1'
#
loop_
_entity.id
_entity.type
_entity.pdbx_description
1 polymer ?
#
loop_
_entity_poly.entity_id
_entity_poly.type
_entity_poly.pdbx_seq_one_letter_code
_entity_poly.pdbx_strand_id
1 'polypeptide(L)'
;IHCGLVGSEMCIRDRLNRAHDGARFKADHAVVVIGAGQAGLSVAYQLQQRGIRPVVLEKHRIGYAWDQQRWDSFCLVTPNWQCRLPDFPYDGNQPEGFMPKAEIVAYLQRFARHVGGDVREGVAVQRLTPKGSGYRLITSEGEMEAEHVVVATGGYHAPRRHPLAERLPASVLQLDARAYRNPAALPEGPVLVVGNGQSGSQIAEDLHLSGRTVHLSVGSAPRSPRLYRGRDVVDWLDRMGYYAMPISDHADPRSVRAKTNHYLTGRDGGREIDLRQRATEGMRLHGRLATIATDHIGFADDLAGNLDQADAVYCRIRSSIDSWIQQQGIEAPLEPPYSPCWQPSAMADPGIDLSRDPLAAVIWCTGYRSDFSWIDAPVFDGAGLPAHERGVTQSAGLYFLGLPWLHTWGSGRFCGVSDDADYLARLISLRLQRRDASQERLECTAILGS
;
A
#
# COMPACT_ATOMS: atom_id res chain seq x y z
N ILE A 1 33.37 -2.60 13.23
CA ILE A 1 32.05 -2.95 12.67
C ILE A 1 32.13 -2.87 11.13
N HIS A 2 32.65 -3.90 10.50
CA HIS A 2 32.69 -4.01 9.04
C HIS A 2 32.43 -5.47 8.65
N CYS A 3 31.19 -5.97 8.83
CA CYS A 3 30.83 -7.33 8.46
C CYS A 3 29.43 -7.49 7.81
N GLY A 4 28.72 -6.40 7.53
CA GLY A 4 27.35 -6.46 6.99
C GLY A 4 27.20 -6.45 5.45
N LEU A 5 28.19 -5.95 4.73
CA LEU A 5 28.11 -5.76 3.27
C LEU A 5 28.57 -6.99 2.46
N VAL A 6 29.45 -7.82 3.02
CA VAL A 6 30.01 -8.98 2.30
C VAL A 6 29.00 -10.13 2.20
N GLY A 7 28.11 -10.29 3.17
CA GLY A 7 27.10 -11.36 3.19
C GLY A 7 25.99 -11.18 2.14
N SER A 8 25.57 -9.95 1.90
CA SER A 8 24.52 -9.65 0.91
C SER A 8 24.99 -9.81 -0.53
N GLU A 9 26.23 -9.44 -0.83
CA GLU A 9 26.81 -9.63 -2.18
C GLU A 9 27.10 -11.11 -2.48
N MET A 10 27.48 -11.90 -1.48
CA MET A 10 27.75 -13.34 -1.66
C MET A 10 26.46 -14.13 -1.89
N CYS A 11 25.35 -13.81 -1.21
CA CYS A 11 24.03 -14.39 -1.48
C CYS A 11 23.49 -14.00 -2.88
N ILE A 12 23.79 -12.79 -3.36
CA ILE A 12 23.44 -12.35 -4.72
C ILE A 12 24.25 -13.13 -5.75
N ARG A 13 25.54 -13.40 -5.48
CA ARG A 13 26.43 -14.15 -6.37
C ARG A 13 26.00 -15.60 -6.57
N ASP A 14 25.59 -16.31 -5.50
CA ASP A 14 25.13 -17.71 -5.58
C ASP A 14 23.79 -17.86 -6.29
N ARG A 15 22.89 -16.87 -6.19
CA ARG A 15 21.60 -16.87 -6.90
C ARG A 15 21.72 -16.58 -8.40
N LEU A 16 22.82 -15.94 -8.82
CA LEU A 16 23.09 -15.67 -10.23
C LEU A 16 23.64 -16.90 -11.01
N ASN A 17 24.13 -17.92 -10.31
CA ASN A 17 24.81 -19.08 -10.92
C ASN A 17 23.88 -20.26 -11.30
N ARG A 18 22.56 -20.19 -11.02
CA ARG A 18 21.60 -21.20 -11.52
C ARG A 18 21.10 -20.84 -12.92
N ALA A 19 21.96 -20.98 -13.91
CA ALA A 19 21.55 -20.98 -15.31
C ALA A 19 21.09 -22.38 -15.69
N HIS A 20 19.84 -22.53 -16.14
CA HIS A 20 19.36 -23.75 -16.77
C HIS A 20 19.80 -23.76 -18.24
N ASP A 21 20.53 -24.79 -18.61
CA ASP A 21 20.75 -25.22 -19.99
C ASP A 21 19.40 -25.66 -20.59
N GLY A 22 18.85 -24.88 -21.50
CA GLY A 22 17.61 -25.18 -22.20
C GLY A 22 17.52 -24.40 -23.51
N ALA A 23 16.90 -24.99 -24.52
CA ALA A 23 16.74 -24.49 -25.88
C ALA A 23 16.53 -22.97 -25.94
N ARG A 24 17.17 -22.29 -26.90
CA ARG A 24 17.20 -20.83 -27.09
C ARG A 24 15.79 -20.23 -26.99
N PHE A 25 15.46 -19.67 -25.82
CA PHE A 25 14.27 -18.84 -25.62
C PHE A 25 14.60 -17.44 -26.18
N LYS A 26 13.92 -17.03 -27.23
CA LYS A 26 14.02 -15.67 -27.75
C LYS A 26 12.74 -14.97 -27.43
N ALA A 27 12.76 -14.16 -26.41
CA ALA A 27 11.61 -13.35 -26.00
C ALA A 27 11.42 -12.16 -26.94
N ASP A 28 10.17 -11.71 -27.08
CA ASP A 28 9.81 -10.49 -27.82
C ASP A 28 10.33 -9.25 -27.10
N HIS A 29 10.42 -9.31 -25.76
CA HIS A 29 10.80 -8.21 -24.91
C HIS A 29 11.83 -8.63 -23.85
N ALA A 30 12.87 -7.82 -23.66
CA ALA A 30 13.83 -8.06 -22.59
C ALA A 30 13.19 -7.89 -21.20
N VAL A 31 12.32 -6.89 -21.02
CA VAL A 31 11.63 -6.62 -19.77
C VAL A 31 10.18 -6.20 -20.01
N VAL A 32 9.26 -6.84 -19.31
CA VAL A 32 7.85 -6.40 -19.20
C VAL A 32 7.55 -6.01 -17.75
N VAL A 33 6.94 -4.85 -17.56
CA VAL A 33 6.46 -4.35 -16.26
C VAL A 33 4.92 -4.40 -16.26
N ILE A 34 4.33 -5.01 -15.23
CA ILE A 34 2.88 -5.16 -15.11
C ILE A 34 2.37 -4.20 -14.06
N GLY A 35 1.62 -3.17 -14.49
CA GLY A 35 1.09 -2.06 -13.71
C GLY A 35 1.85 -0.76 -13.92
N ALA A 36 1.14 0.33 -14.29
CA ALA A 36 1.68 1.68 -14.48
C ALA A 36 1.32 2.62 -13.32
N GLY A 37 1.32 2.11 -12.09
CA GLY A 37 1.31 2.92 -10.87
C GLY A 37 2.69 3.49 -10.57
N GLN A 38 2.84 4.16 -9.41
CA GLN A 38 4.12 4.71 -8.96
C GLN A 38 5.28 3.70 -9.02
N ALA A 39 5.03 2.44 -8.71
CA ALA A 39 6.05 1.40 -8.70
C ALA A 39 6.51 1.01 -10.11
N GLY A 40 5.55 0.70 -11.00
CA GLY A 40 5.88 0.29 -12.36
C GLY A 40 6.54 1.40 -13.17
N LEU A 41 6.07 2.63 -13.05
CA LEU A 41 6.68 3.78 -13.69
C LEU A 41 8.10 4.06 -13.14
N SER A 42 8.32 3.88 -11.82
CA SER A 42 9.64 4.06 -11.21
C SER A 42 10.66 3.06 -11.74
N VAL A 43 10.30 1.78 -11.82
CA VAL A 43 11.24 0.78 -12.37
C VAL A 43 11.44 0.94 -13.87
N ALA A 44 10.42 1.36 -14.61
CA ALA A 44 10.56 1.67 -16.04
C ALA A 44 11.56 2.81 -16.25
N TYR A 45 11.45 3.89 -15.47
CA TYR A 45 12.42 4.98 -15.47
C TYR A 45 13.85 4.48 -15.19
N GLN A 46 14.04 3.73 -14.11
CA GLN A 46 15.34 3.22 -13.70
C GLN A 46 15.97 2.24 -14.71
N LEU A 47 15.17 1.47 -15.41
CA LEU A 47 15.62 0.60 -16.51
C LEU A 47 16.06 1.42 -17.71
N GLN A 48 15.32 2.46 -18.08
CA GLN A 48 15.66 3.35 -19.20
C GLN A 48 16.96 4.09 -18.95
N GLN A 49 17.23 4.55 -17.72
CA GLN A 49 18.52 5.15 -17.34
C GLN A 49 19.72 4.19 -17.54
N ARG A 50 19.45 2.89 -17.69
CA ARG A 50 20.43 1.83 -17.96
C ARG A 50 20.41 1.33 -19.40
N GLY A 51 19.73 2.06 -20.30
CA GLY A 51 19.60 1.70 -21.71
C GLY A 51 18.63 0.54 -22.00
N ILE A 52 17.87 0.09 -21.01
CA ILE A 52 16.89 -0.98 -21.17
C ILE A 52 15.51 -0.34 -21.39
N ARG A 53 14.83 -0.74 -22.47
CA ARG A 53 13.49 -0.23 -22.81
C ARG A 53 12.43 -1.27 -22.42
N PRO A 54 11.78 -1.12 -21.25
CA PRO A 54 10.70 -2.03 -20.87
C PRO A 54 9.41 -1.68 -21.61
N VAL A 55 8.53 -2.69 -21.77
CA VAL A 55 7.11 -2.48 -22.04
C VAL A 55 6.37 -2.45 -20.71
N VAL A 56 5.56 -1.42 -20.49
CA VAL A 56 4.73 -1.28 -19.29
C VAL A 56 3.28 -1.51 -19.66
N LEU A 57 2.63 -2.49 -19.01
CA LEU A 57 1.23 -2.84 -19.25
C LEU A 57 0.36 -2.36 -18.08
N GLU A 58 -0.64 -1.55 -18.38
CA GLU A 58 -1.62 -1.05 -17.41
C GLU A 58 -3.01 -1.52 -17.77
N LYS A 59 -3.67 -2.18 -16.84
CA LYS A 59 -5.03 -2.73 -17.04
C LYS A 59 -6.07 -1.67 -17.37
N HIS A 60 -5.92 -0.46 -16.82
CA HIS A 60 -6.86 0.63 -16.98
C HIS A 60 -6.14 1.85 -17.60
N ARG A 61 -6.05 2.93 -16.85
CA ARG A 61 -5.28 4.13 -17.18
C ARG A 61 -4.40 4.53 -16.00
N ILE A 62 -3.36 5.30 -16.28
CA ILE A 62 -2.47 5.81 -15.24
C ILE A 62 -3.26 6.61 -14.21
N GLY A 63 -3.03 6.29 -12.94
CA GLY A 63 -3.72 6.93 -11.82
C GLY A 63 -5.13 6.38 -11.52
N TYR A 64 -5.60 5.35 -12.25
CA TYR A 64 -6.96 4.79 -12.09
C TYR A 64 -7.31 4.44 -10.64
N ALA A 65 -6.41 3.77 -9.91
CA ALA A 65 -6.67 3.37 -8.53
C ALA A 65 -6.84 4.58 -7.59
N TRP A 66 -6.13 5.66 -7.85
CA TRP A 66 -6.29 6.91 -7.10
C TRP A 66 -7.57 7.64 -7.47
N ASP A 67 -7.96 7.65 -8.74
CA ASP A 67 -9.16 8.32 -9.22
C ASP A 67 -10.44 7.53 -8.89
N GLN A 68 -10.49 6.24 -9.26
CA GLN A 68 -11.71 5.44 -9.23
C GLN A 68 -11.90 4.61 -7.96
N GLN A 69 -10.87 4.45 -7.12
CA GLN A 69 -10.96 3.63 -5.92
C GLN A 69 -10.74 4.43 -4.62
N ARG A 70 -11.00 5.74 -4.69
CA ARG A 70 -10.97 6.66 -3.55
C ARG A 70 -12.19 7.57 -3.59
N TRP A 71 -12.62 8.04 -2.43
CA TRP A 71 -13.71 9.00 -2.26
C TRP A 71 -13.26 10.42 -2.62
N ASP A 72 -14.23 11.31 -2.80
CA ASP A 72 -13.97 12.64 -3.38
C ASP A 72 -13.13 13.54 -2.47
N SER A 73 -13.33 13.45 -1.15
CA SER A 73 -12.55 14.21 -0.16
C SER A 73 -11.19 13.56 0.20
N PHE A 74 -10.77 12.52 -0.53
CA PHE A 74 -9.51 11.84 -0.26
C PHE A 74 -8.30 12.74 -0.48
N CYS A 75 -7.39 12.77 0.51
CA CYS A 75 -6.07 13.37 0.42
C CYS A 75 -4.98 12.34 0.78
N LEU A 76 -3.75 12.60 0.35
CA LEU A 76 -2.59 11.87 0.88
C LEU A 76 -2.54 12.03 2.40
N VAL A 77 -2.03 11.02 3.08
CA VAL A 77 -1.82 11.05 4.55
C VAL A 77 -0.38 11.45 4.91
N THR A 78 0.50 11.41 3.94
CA THR A 78 1.90 11.86 4.07
C THR A 78 2.04 13.21 3.40
N PRO A 79 2.84 14.13 3.95
CA PRO A 79 3.11 15.44 3.35
C PRO A 79 3.64 15.32 1.92
N ASN A 80 3.39 16.32 1.10
CA ASN A 80 3.76 16.35 -0.32
C ASN A 80 5.27 16.21 -0.55
N TRP A 81 6.11 16.73 0.37
CA TRP A 81 7.58 16.59 0.28
C TRP A 81 8.04 15.12 0.32
N GLN A 82 7.22 14.19 0.82
CA GLN A 82 7.49 12.75 0.72
C GLN A 82 7.20 12.15 -0.66
N CYS A 83 6.61 12.91 -1.58
CA CYS A 83 6.43 12.45 -2.95
C CYS A 83 7.75 12.63 -3.71
N ARG A 84 8.57 11.58 -3.67
CA ARG A 84 9.93 11.52 -4.21
C ARG A 84 10.05 10.35 -5.19
N LEU A 85 9.40 10.46 -6.35
CA LEU A 85 9.61 9.51 -7.45
C LEU A 85 10.99 9.76 -8.10
N PRO A 86 11.56 8.77 -8.84
CA PRO A 86 12.90 8.90 -9.40
C PRO A 86 13.05 10.17 -10.26
N ASP A 87 13.96 11.06 -9.86
CA ASP A 87 14.22 12.38 -10.46
C ASP A 87 12.96 13.23 -10.68
N PHE A 88 11.90 12.95 -9.90
CA PHE A 88 10.61 13.62 -9.99
C PHE A 88 10.00 13.89 -8.59
N PRO A 89 10.64 14.74 -7.78
CA PRO A 89 10.09 15.15 -6.50
C PRO A 89 8.83 15.99 -6.68
N TYR A 90 8.06 16.19 -5.61
CA TYR A 90 6.97 17.17 -5.60
C TYR A 90 7.52 18.57 -5.90
N ASP A 91 6.95 19.21 -6.89
CA ASP A 91 7.36 20.53 -7.43
C ASP A 91 6.37 21.66 -7.14
N GLY A 92 5.35 21.40 -6.32
CA GLY A 92 4.34 22.40 -5.94
C GLY A 92 4.80 23.33 -4.81
N ASN A 93 3.98 24.31 -4.50
CA ASN A 93 4.26 25.36 -3.50
C ASN A 93 3.79 25.01 -2.07
N GLN A 94 3.29 23.81 -1.85
CA GLN A 94 2.80 23.36 -0.54
C GLN A 94 3.49 22.03 -0.11
N PRO A 95 4.79 22.03 0.16
CA PRO A 95 5.52 20.80 0.51
C PRO A 95 4.97 20.14 1.79
N GLU A 96 4.53 20.93 2.76
CA GLU A 96 3.92 20.43 4.00
C GLU A 96 2.42 20.12 3.87
N GLY A 97 1.82 20.41 2.73
CA GLY A 97 0.42 20.10 2.43
C GLY A 97 0.22 18.63 2.03
N PHE A 98 -1.02 18.30 1.67
CA PHE A 98 -1.43 16.93 1.34
C PHE A 98 -2.21 16.96 0.02
N MET A 99 -1.64 16.40 -1.04
CA MET A 99 -2.32 16.37 -2.35
C MET A 99 -3.70 15.72 -2.25
N PRO A 100 -4.77 16.40 -2.68
CA PRO A 100 -6.07 15.78 -2.89
C PRO A 100 -6.03 14.81 -4.08
N LYS A 101 -7.03 13.96 -4.18
CA LYS A 101 -7.17 12.89 -5.19
C LYS A 101 -6.79 13.35 -6.61
N ALA A 102 -7.33 14.48 -7.06
CA ALA A 102 -7.09 14.98 -8.41
C ALA A 102 -5.62 15.35 -8.66
N GLU A 103 -4.95 15.94 -7.67
CA GLU A 103 -3.54 16.31 -7.78
C GLU A 103 -2.62 15.08 -7.77
N ILE A 104 -2.98 14.03 -6.99
CA ILE A 104 -2.24 12.75 -7.03
C ILE A 104 -2.29 12.15 -8.42
N VAL A 105 -3.47 12.13 -9.04
CA VAL A 105 -3.64 11.62 -10.42
C VAL A 105 -2.81 12.46 -11.40
N ALA A 106 -2.90 13.79 -11.30
CA ALA A 106 -2.13 14.70 -12.15
C ALA A 106 -0.61 14.52 -11.95
N TYR A 107 -0.14 14.33 -10.71
CA TYR A 107 1.27 14.08 -10.40
C TYR A 107 1.75 12.77 -11.07
N LEU A 108 1.00 11.68 -10.97
CA LEU A 108 1.33 10.41 -11.64
C LEU A 108 1.31 10.52 -13.16
N GLN A 109 0.36 11.24 -13.73
CA GLN A 109 0.30 11.47 -15.18
C GLN A 109 1.48 12.33 -15.68
N ARG A 110 1.90 13.35 -14.91
CA ARG A 110 3.12 14.10 -15.21
C ARG A 110 4.35 13.20 -15.13
N PHE A 111 4.45 12.38 -14.09
CA PHE A 111 5.56 11.42 -13.96
C PHE A 111 5.58 10.42 -15.11
N ALA A 112 4.46 9.89 -15.54
CA ALA A 112 4.41 8.98 -16.68
C ALA A 112 4.90 9.65 -17.98
N ARG A 113 4.56 10.92 -18.22
CA ARG A 113 5.12 11.69 -19.35
C ARG A 113 6.62 11.92 -19.22
N HIS A 114 7.13 12.15 -18.00
CA HIS A 114 8.55 12.29 -17.73
C HIS A 114 9.31 10.97 -17.99
N VAL A 115 8.75 9.84 -17.59
CA VAL A 115 9.29 8.51 -17.90
C VAL A 115 9.27 8.25 -19.40
N GLY A 116 8.16 8.53 -20.06
CA GLY A 116 8.00 8.21 -21.48
C GLY A 116 8.06 6.71 -21.76
N GLY A 117 8.46 6.34 -22.98
CA GLY A 117 8.62 4.93 -23.38
C GLY A 117 7.32 4.24 -23.78
N ASP A 118 7.33 2.89 -23.83
CA ASP A 118 6.19 2.06 -24.25
C ASP A 118 5.30 1.73 -23.05
N VAL A 119 4.37 2.63 -22.74
CA VAL A 119 3.32 2.41 -21.72
C VAL A 119 2.00 2.16 -22.43
N ARG A 120 1.44 0.96 -22.25
CA ARG A 120 0.19 0.52 -22.88
C ARG A 120 -0.92 0.48 -21.84
N GLU A 121 -1.83 1.43 -21.95
CA GLU A 121 -3.04 1.50 -21.12
C GLU A 121 -4.16 0.64 -21.72
N GLY A 122 -5.07 0.12 -20.88
CA GLY A 122 -6.16 -0.77 -21.30
C GLY A 122 -5.74 -2.24 -21.51
N VAL A 123 -4.47 -2.58 -21.26
CA VAL A 123 -3.94 -3.93 -21.47
C VAL A 123 -3.87 -4.70 -20.17
N ALA A 124 -4.77 -5.67 -19.99
CA ALA A 124 -4.83 -6.52 -18.82
C ALA A 124 -4.00 -7.79 -19.02
N VAL A 125 -3.06 -8.07 -18.13
CA VAL A 125 -2.40 -9.39 -18.06
C VAL A 125 -3.35 -10.35 -17.35
N GLN A 126 -3.72 -11.43 -18.02
CA GLN A 126 -4.67 -12.45 -17.56
C GLN A 126 -3.96 -13.68 -17.02
N ARG A 127 -2.76 -14.01 -17.53
CA ARG A 127 -1.95 -15.13 -17.08
C ARG A 127 -0.47 -14.86 -17.32
N LEU A 128 0.35 -15.28 -16.38
CA LEU A 128 1.81 -15.28 -16.45
C LEU A 128 2.32 -16.68 -16.13
N THR A 129 3.08 -17.29 -17.06
CA THR A 129 3.65 -18.63 -16.90
C THR A 129 5.13 -18.63 -17.25
N PRO A 130 5.98 -19.41 -16.57
CA PRO A 130 7.35 -19.66 -17.00
C PRO A 130 7.37 -20.30 -18.39
N LYS A 131 8.31 -19.88 -19.24
CA LYS A 131 8.55 -20.46 -20.57
C LYS A 131 10.04 -20.40 -20.89
N GLY A 132 10.70 -21.56 -21.00
CA GLY A 132 12.15 -21.61 -21.20
C GLY A 132 12.90 -20.89 -20.10
N SER A 133 13.76 -19.94 -20.47
CA SER A 133 14.50 -19.07 -19.54
C SER A 133 13.77 -17.77 -19.21
N GLY A 134 12.54 -17.58 -19.67
CA GLY A 134 11.73 -16.39 -19.45
C GLY A 134 10.28 -16.71 -19.13
N TYR A 135 9.37 -15.87 -19.61
CA TYR A 135 7.94 -15.91 -19.27
C TYR A 135 7.07 -15.64 -20.48
N ARG A 136 5.91 -16.30 -20.50
CA ARG A 136 4.81 -16.05 -21.41
C ARG A 136 3.72 -15.30 -20.65
N LEU A 137 3.23 -14.22 -21.25
CA LEU A 137 2.12 -13.43 -20.77
C LEU A 137 0.93 -13.57 -21.73
N ILE A 138 -0.23 -13.92 -21.18
CA ILE A 138 -1.51 -13.84 -21.91
C ILE A 138 -2.16 -12.54 -21.49
N THR A 139 -2.40 -11.65 -22.45
CA THR A 139 -2.99 -10.34 -22.22
C THR A 139 -4.35 -10.21 -22.91
N SER A 140 -5.08 -9.12 -22.64
CA SER A 140 -6.31 -8.79 -23.36
C SER A 140 -6.10 -8.49 -24.84
N GLU A 141 -4.87 -8.25 -25.28
CA GLU A 141 -4.50 -7.91 -26.66
C GLU A 141 -3.71 -9.03 -27.37
N GLY A 142 -3.56 -10.19 -26.75
CA GLY A 142 -2.83 -11.33 -27.28
C GLY A 142 -1.69 -11.79 -26.36
N GLU A 143 -0.80 -12.60 -26.92
CA GLU A 143 0.31 -13.19 -26.20
C GLU A 143 1.59 -12.40 -26.45
N MET A 144 2.47 -12.39 -25.44
CA MET A 144 3.83 -11.87 -25.53
C MET A 144 4.79 -12.67 -24.67
N GLU A 145 6.06 -12.60 -24.98
CA GLU A 145 7.14 -13.26 -24.26
C GLU A 145 8.14 -12.25 -23.69
N ALA A 146 8.58 -12.46 -22.46
CA ALA A 146 9.54 -11.61 -21.80
C ALA A 146 10.62 -12.42 -21.10
N GLU A 147 11.85 -11.91 -21.10
CA GLU A 147 12.94 -12.53 -20.32
C GLU A 147 12.81 -12.22 -18.83
N HIS A 148 12.45 -10.97 -18.54
CA HIS A 148 12.23 -10.48 -17.19
C HIS A 148 10.84 -9.87 -17.06
N VAL A 149 10.16 -10.17 -15.95
CA VAL A 149 8.85 -9.61 -15.62
C VAL A 149 8.90 -8.97 -14.24
N VAL A 150 8.46 -7.70 -14.16
CA VAL A 150 8.29 -6.99 -12.89
C VAL A 150 6.80 -6.82 -12.62
N VAL A 151 6.29 -7.48 -11.58
CA VAL A 151 4.91 -7.37 -11.13
C VAL A 151 4.80 -6.16 -10.18
N ALA A 152 4.20 -5.08 -10.66
CA ALA A 152 4.06 -3.80 -9.97
C ALA A 152 2.58 -3.42 -9.73
N THR A 153 1.70 -4.42 -9.56
CA THR A 153 0.24 -4.26 -9.42
C THR A 153 -0.20 -3.84 -8.01
N GLY A 154 0.74 -3.70 -7.07
CA GLY A 154 0.46 -3.46 -5.66
C GLY A 154 -0.03 -4.71 -4.92
N GLY A 155 -0.56 -4.52 -3.71
CA GLY A 155 -1.01 -5.63 -2.84
C GLY A 155 -2.48 -5.55 -2.41
N TYR A 156 -3.22 -4.52 -2.83
CA TYR A 156 -4.61 -4.29 -2.40
C TYR A 156 -5.59 -4.59 -3.55
N HIS A 157 -5.72 -5.87 -3.94
CA HIS A 157 -6.46 -6.24 -5.17
C HIS A 157 -7.95 -6.40 -4.96
N ALA A 158 -8.39 -7.07 -3.90
CA ALA A 158 -9.81 -7.33 -3.65
C ALA A 158 -10.19 -6.95 -2.21
N PRO A 159 -11.35 -6.30 -1.98
CA PRO A 159 -11.85 -6.08 -0.63
C PRO A 159 -12.09 -7.41 0.08
N ARG A 160 -11.84 -7.43 1.38
CA ARG A 160 -12.26 -8.55 2.22
C ARG A 160 -13.72 -8.35 2.57
N ARG A 161 -14.58 -9.22 2.08
CA ARG A 161 -15.99 -9.21 2.45
C ARG A 161 -16.14 -9.85 3.84
N HIS A 162 -16.89 -9.17 4.72
CA HIS A 162 -17.15 -9.70 6.05
C HIS A 162 -18.13 -10.90 5.94
N PRO A 163 -17.92 -12.01 6.68
CA PRO A 163 -18.79 -13.19 6.59
C PRO A 163 -20.26 -12.90 6.90
N LEU A 164 -20.54 -11.94 7.76
CA LEU A 164 -21.90 -11.53 8.13
C LEU A 164 -22.58 -10.63 7.08
N ALA A 165 -21.90 -10.19 6.04
CA ALA A 165 -22.46 -9.26 5.05
C ALA A 165 -23.73 -9.78 4.36
N GLU A 166 -23.84 -11.10 4.19
CA GLU A 166 -24.99 -11.75 3.54
C GLU A 166 -26.25 -11.80 4.43
N ARG A 167 -26.11 -11.50 5.73
CA ARG A 167 -27.23 -11.47 6.68
C ARG A 167 -27.96 -10.13 6.74
N LEU A 168 -27.41 -9.09 6.12
CA LEU A 168 -28.08 -7.79 6.06
C LEU A 168 -29.32 -7.84 5.18
N PRO A 169 -30.41 -7.12 5.56
CA PRO A 169 -31.58 -6.97 4.68
C PRO A 169 -31.20 -6.41 3.31
N ALA A 170 -31.88 -6.85 2.26
CA ALA A 170 -31.63 -6.38 0.89
C ALA A 170 -31.90 -4.87 0.69
N SER A 171 -32.66 -4.24 1.58
CA SER A 171 -32.91 -2.81 1.61
C SER A 171 -31.71 -1.98 2.05
N VAL A 172 -30.72 -2.57 2.72
CA VAL A 172 -29.51 -1.87 3.19
C VAL A 172 -28.46 -1.89 2.07
N LEU A 173 -28.08 -0.72 1.58
CA LEU A 173 -27.02 -0.60 0.59
C LEU A 173 -25.67 -1.08 1.18
N GLN A 174 -24.99 -1.97 0.51
CA GLN A 174 -23.67 -2.44 0.94
C GLN A 174 -22.57 -2.01 -0.03
N LEU A 175 -21.55 -1.34 0.47
CA LEU A 175 -20.39 -0.88 -0.29
C LEU A 175 -19.09 -1.36 0.38
N ASP A 176 -18.06 -1.60 -0.40
CA ASP A 176 -16.69 -1.58 0.11
C ASP A 176 -16.09 -0.17 0.03
N ALA A 177 -14.97 0.06 0.74
CA ALA A 177 -14.32 1.36 0.80
C ALA A 177 -13.92 1.93 -0.59
N ARG A 178 -13.72 1.10 -1.62
CA ARG A 178 -13.39 1.55 -2.97
C ARG A 178 -14.61 2.02 -3.75
N ALA A 179 -15.77 1.52 -3.39
CA ALA A 179 -17.04 1.90 -4.03
C ALA A 179 -17.64 3.18 -3.42
N TYR A 180 -17.26 3.53 -2.19
CA TYR A 180 -17.68 4.78 -1.57
C TYR A 180 -17.11 6.00 -2.33
N ARG A 181 -17.96 7.01 -2.59
CA ARG A 181 -17.57 8.26 -3.29
C ARG A 181 -17.69 9.48 -2.41
N ASN A 182 -18.86 9.73 -1.90
CA ASN A 182 -19.17 10.88 -1.04
C ASN A 182 -20.48 10.64 -0.28
N PRO A 183 -20.79 11.43 0.75
CA PRO A 183 -22.02 11.29 1.52
C PRO A 183 -23.31 11.43 0.71
N ALA A 184 -23.31 12.29 -0.31
CA ALA A 184 -24.49 12.56 -1.13
C ALA A 184 -24.86 11.41 -2.08
N ALA A 185 -23.91 10.52 -2.38
CA ALA A 185 -24.14 9.33 -3.21
C ALA A 185 -24.85 8.19 -2.46
N LEU A 186 -25.02 8.30 -1.14
CA LEU A 186 -25.70 7.30 -0.31
C LEU A 186 -27.17 7.66 -0.11
N PRO A 187 -28.05 6.66 0.05
CA PRO A 187 -29.44 6.91 0.47
C PRO A 187 -29.50 7.68 1.79
N GLU A 188 -30.57 8.41 2.03
CA GLU A 188 -30.79 9.13 3.30
C GLU A 188 -30.91 8.15 4.47
N GLY A 189 -30.37 8.54 5.65
CA GLY A 189 -30.42 7.77 6.88
C GLY A 189 -29.05 7.44 7.47
N PRO A 190 -29.02 6.70 8.59
CA PRO A 190 -27.81 6.31 9.28
C PRO A 190 -26.91 5.38 8.44
N VAL A 191 -25.61 5.50 8.64
CA VAL A 191 -24.60 4.67 7.94
C VAL A 191 -23.72 3.95 8.96
N LEU A 192 -23.58 2.64 8.80
CA LEU A 192 -22.61 1.86 9.57
C LEU A 192 -21.31 1.70 8.77
N VAL A 193 -20.19 2.13 9.33
CA VAL A 193 -18.86 1.84 8.82
C VAL A 193 -18.24 0.71 9.65
N VAL A 194 -17.85 -0.38 9.01
CA VAL A 194 -17.27 -1.54 9.71
C VAL A 194 -15.77 -1.57 9.53
N GLY A 195 -15.04 -1.32 10.63
CA GLY A 195 -13.59 -1.26 10.70
C GLY A 195 -13.05 0.17 10.67
N ASN A 196 -12.16 0.46 11.62
CA ASN A 196 -11.53 1.78 11.85
C ASN A 196 -10.08 1.87 11.37
N GLY A 197 -9.69 1.06 10.38
CA GLY A 197 -8.41 1.25 9.70
C GLY A 197 -8.35 2.58 8.94
N GLN A 198 -7.29 2.83 8.18
CA GLN A 198 -7.07 4.09 7.47
C GLN A 198 -8.31 4.54 6.65
N SER A 199 -8.91 3.64 5.86
CA SER A 199 -10.09 3.99 5.07
C SER A 199 -11.34 4.18 5.94
N GLY A 200 -11.56 3.31 6.91
CA GLY A 200 -12.77 3.36 7.74
C GLY A 200 -12.86 4.62 8.59
N SER A 201 -11.76 5.01 9.25
CA SER A 201 -11.71 6.24 10.04
C SER A 201 -11.92 7.49 9.19
N GLN A 202 -11.32 7.55 7.99
CA GLN A 202 -11.48 8.69 7.08
C GLN A 202 -12.89 8.76 6.47
N ILE A 203 -13.48 7.63 6.09
CA ILE A 203 -14.85 7.58 5.55
C ILE A 203 -15.87 7.91 6.64
N ALA A 204 -15.69 7.37 7.87
CA ALA A 204 -16.55 7.70 9.00
C ALA A 204 -16.48 9.21 9.32
N GLU A 205 -15.30 9.80 9.27
CA GLU A 205 -15.12 11.23 9.44
C GLU A 205 -15.77 12.04 8.30
N ASP A 206 -15.64 11.62 7.05
CA ASP A 206 -16.26 12.28 5.89
C ASP A 206 -17.79 12.33 6.01
N LEU A 207 -18.39 11.20 6.39
CA LEU A 207 -19.82 11.11 6.66
C LEU A 207 -20.25 11.98 7.86
N HIS A 208 -19.50 11.93 8.97
CA HIS A 208 -19.79 12.69 10.18
C HIS A 208 -19.76 14.21 9.93
N LEU A 209 -18.72 14.69 9.26
CA LEU A 209 -18.55 16.10 8.93
C LEU A 209 -19.61 16.61 7.92
N SER A 210 -20.24 15.71 7.17
CA SER A 210 -21.38 16.06 6.31
C SER A 210 -22.72 16.12 7.05
N GLY A 211 -22.74 15.84 8.37
CA GLY A 211 -23.95 15.81 9.19
C GLY A 211 -24.72 14.48 9.16
N ARG A 212 -24.14 13.41 8.59
CA ARG A 212 -24.77 12.08 8.59
C ARG A 212 -24.70 11.43 9.98
N THR A 213 -25.72 10.70 10.38
CA THR A 213 -25.65 9.81 11.55
C THR A 213 -24.73 8.65 11.21
N VAL A 214 -23.61 8.53 11.93
CA VAL A 214 -22.58 7.52 11.68
C VAL A 214 -22.47 6.58 12.86
N HIS A 215 -22.57 5.29 12.58
CA HIS A 215 -22.14 4.20 13.44
C HIS A 215 -20.77 3.71 12.97
N LEU A 216 -19.79 3.59 13.85
CA LEU A 216 -18.47 3.06 13.53
C LEU A 216 -18.16 1.84 14.39
N SER A 217 -17.99 0.68 13.75
CA SER A 217 -17.49 -0.52 14.43
C SER A 217 -15.96 -0.45 14.52
N VAL A 218 -15.47 -0.30 15.74
CA VAL A 218 -14.07 -0.05 16.08
C VAL A 218 -13.34 -1.36 16.37
N GLY A 219 -12.28 -1.64 15.65
CA GLY A 219 -11.35 -2.73 15.89
C GLY A 219 -10.01 -2.22 16.44
N SER A 220 -8.97 -3.02 16.31
CA SER A 220 -7.64 -2.78 16.89
C SER A 220 -6.71 -1.89 16.05
N ALA A 221 -7.23 -1.10 15.10
CA ALA A 221 -6.39 -0.23 14.29
C ALA A 221 -5.71 0.86 15.13
N PRO A 222 -4.39 1.06 15.00
CA PRO A 222 -3.65 2.02 15.80
C PRO A 222 -3.89 3.45 15.31
N ARG A 223 -3.86 4.42 16.23
CA ARG A 223 -3.84 5.85 15.89
C ARG A 223 -2.43 6.44 15.98
N SER A 224 -2.23 7.58 15.31
CA SER A 224 -1.02 8.37 15.38
C SER A 224 -1.36 9.85 15.63
N PRO A 225 -0.56 10.62 16.35
CA PRO A 225 -0.69 12.07 16.34
C PRO A 225 -0.46 12.59 14.92
N ARG A 226 -1.10 13.71 14.57
CA ARG A 226 -0.78 14.42 13.31
C ARG A 226 0.35 15.41 13.53
N LEU A 227 0.15 16.32 14.48
CA LEU A 227 1.17 17.28 14.90
C LEU A 227 1.63 16.94 16.31
N TYR A 228 2.92 17.00 16.54
CA TYR A 228 3.51 16.84 17.87
C TYR A 228 4.80 17.65 17.99
N ARG A 229 4.97 18.35 19.10
CA ARG A 229 6.16 19.15 19.37
C ARG A 229 6.49 20.13 18.23
N GLY A 230 5.42 20.74 17.66
CA GLY A 230 5.52 21.76 16.63
C GLY A 230 5.77 21.26 15.20
N ARG A 231 5.75 19.94 14.95
CA ARG A 231 5.97 19.35 13.62
C ARG A 231 4.98 18.22 13.31
N ASP A 232 4.81 17.94 12.03
CA ASP A 232 4.12 16.74 11.59
C ASP A 232 4.83 15.48 12.10
N VAL A 233 4.08 14.48 12.56
CA VAL A 233 4.63 13.20 13.02
C VAL A 233 5.45 12.52 11.93
N VAL A 234 5.07 12.70 10.66
CA VAL A 234 5.80 12.12 9.52
C VAL A 234 7.18 12.76 9.38
N ASP A 235 7.33 14.07 9.63
CA ASP A 235 8.65 14.73 9.66
C ASP A 235 9.53 14.18 10.78
N TRP A 236 8.99 14.00 11.99
CA TRP A 236 9.73 13.38 13.09
C TRP A 236 10.18 11.96 12.74
N LEU A 237 9.28 11.12 12.24
CA LEU A 237 9.60 9.73 11.93
C LEU A 237 10.61 9.61 10.76
N ASP A 238 10.56 10.51 9.79
CA ASP A 238 11.55 10.55 8.70
C ASP A 238 12.94 10.91 9.26
N ARG A 239 13.05 11.94 10.09
CA ARG A 239 14.29 12.34 10.77
C ARG A 239 14.86 11.25 11.69
N MET A 240 13.98 10.46 12.31
CA MET A 240 14.35 9.30 13.12
C MET A 240 14.80 8.09 12.28
N GLY A 241 14.74 8.16 10.95
CA GLY A 241 15.10 7.08 10.03
C GLY A 241 14.05 5.93 9.95
N TYR A 242 12.87 6.12 10.53
CA TYR A 242 11.84 5.06 10.60
C TYR A 242 11.42 4.52 9.24
N TYR A 243 11.30 5.40 8.24
CA TYR A 243 10.83 5.02 6.92
C TYR A 243 11.89 4.34 6.06
N ALA A 244 13.16 4.51 6.40
CA ALA A 244 14.29 3.88 5.72
C ALA A 244 14.73 2.54 6.38
N MET A 245 14.19 2.22 7.56
CA MET A 245 14.54 0.99 8.30
C MET A 245 14.10 -0.26 7.52
N PRO A 246 15.04 -1.17 7.18
CA PRO A 246 14.69 -2.44 6.53
C PRO A 246 13.80 -3.30 7.41
N ILE A 247 12.89 -4.04 6.77
CA ILE A 247 11.98 -4.96 7.49
C ILE A 247 12.76 -6.02 8.28
N SER A 248 13.95 -6.42 7.79
CA SER A 248 14.85 -7.35 8.47
C SER A 248 15.38 -6.88 9.82
N ASP A 249 15.45 -5.56 10.03
CA ASP A 249 16.01 -4.94 11.24
C ASP A 249 14.97 -4.81 12.36
N HIS A 250 13.71 -5.12 12.05
CA HIS A 250 12.66 -5.20 13.07
C HIS A 250 12.75 -6.52 13.83
N ALA A 251 12.50 -6.49 15.15
CA ALA A 251 12.55 -7.67 16.02
C ALA A 251 11.58 -8.80 15.58
N ASP A 252 10.43 -8.45 15.00
CA ASP A 252 9.46 -9.38 14.45
C ASP A 252 8.92 -8.88 13.09
N PRO A 253 9.63 -9.20 11.99
CA PRO A 253 9.25 -8.81 10.64
C PRO A 253 7.85 -9.28 10.21
N ARG A 254 7.42 -10.47 10.68
CA ARG A 254 6.10 -11.02 10.34
C ARG A 254 4.98 -10.19 10.98
N SER A 255 5.12 -9.89 12.26
CA SER A 255 4.18 -9.04 12.97
C SER A 255 4.10 -7.63 12.35
N VAL A 256 5.24 -7.04 11.96
CA VAL A 256 5.29 -5.73 11.32
C VAL A 256 4.51 -5.73 9.99
N ARG A 257 4.70 -6.74 9.15
CA ARG A 257 3.94 -6.88 7.88
C ARG A 257 2.44 -7.07 8.08
N ALA A 258 2.06 -7.74 9.16
CA ALA A 258 0.65 -8.01 9.46
C ALA A 258 -0.09 -6.82 10.10
N LYS A 259 0.64 -5.84 10.66
CA LYS A 259 0.05 -4.68 11.33
C LYS A 259 -0.71 -3.78 10.37
N THR A 260 -1.87 -3.33 10.80
CA THR A 260 -2.62 -2.27 10.14
C THR A 260 -1.87 -0.95 10.29
N ASN A 261 -1.85 -0.14 9.22
CA ASN A 261 -1.29 1.22 9.30
C ASN A 261 -2.10 2.08 10.27
N HIS A 262 -1.42 3.05 10.91
CA HIS A 262 -2.06 4.07 11.73
C HIS A 262 -3.05 4.86 10.89
N TYR A 263 -4.22 5.19 11.44
CA TYR A 263 -5.14 6.08 10.75
C TYR A 263 -4.76 7.54 10.98
N LEU A 264 -4.72 8.27 9.90
CA LEU A 264 -4.41 9.70 9.77
C LEU A 264 -5.25 10.29 8.64
N THR A 265 -5.37 11.60 8.58
CA THR A 265 -5.94 12.29 7.41
C THR A 265 -5.05 13.45 6.97
N GLY A 266 -5.01 13.70 5.66
CA GLY A 266 -4.45 14.92 5.08
C GLY A 266 -5.51 15.99 4.80
N ARG A 267 -6.79 15.69 5.08
CA ARG A 267 -7.89 16.62 4.87
C ARG A 267 -7.70 17.91 5.70
N ASP A 268 -8.06 19.03 5.13
CA ASP A 268 -8.02 20.37 5.75
C ASP A 268 -6.63 20.70 6.33
N GLY A 269 -5.57 20.39 5.60
CA GLY A 269 -4.19 20.66 5.99
C GLY A 269 -3.59 19.64 6.95
N GLY A 270 -4.24 18.50 7.12
CA GLY A 270 -3.77 17.42 8.00
C GLY A 270 -4.31 17.54 9.41
N ARG A 271 -5.46 16.92 9.66
CA ARG A 271 -6.06 16.87 10.99
C ARG A 271 -5.79 15.55 11.68
N GLU A 272 -5.85 15.56 12.98
CA GLU A 272 -5.91 14.34 13.77
C GLU A 272 -7.31 13.73 13.66
N ILE A 273 -7.38 12.41 13.55
CA ILE A 273 -8.64 11.67 13.72
C ILE A 273 -8.64 11.11 15.15
N ASP A 274 -9.32 11.77 16.05
CA ASP A 274 -9.58 11.27 17.40
C ASP A 274 -11.01 10.75 17.47
N LEU A 275 -11.18 9.42 17.53
CA LEU A 275 -12.49 8.78 17.59
C LEU A 275 -13.24 9.15 18.87
N ARG A 276 -12.55 9.38 19.99
CA ARG A 276 -13.18 9.83 21.24
C ARG A 276 -13.75 11.24 21.08
N GLN A 277 -13.03 12.13 20.41
CA GLN A 277 -13.54 13.45 20.09
C GLN A 277 -14.77 13.35 19.17
N ARG A 278 -14.74 12.47 18.15
CA ARG A 278 -15.91 12.26 17.28
C ARG A 278 -17.11 11.71 18.04
N ALA A 279 -16.88 10.90 19.08
CA ALA A 279 -17.96 10.41 19.96
C ALA A 279 -18.62 11.58 20.76
N THR A 280 -17.84 12.55 21.26
CA THR A 280 -18.41 13.75 21.90
C THR A 280 -19.23 14.61 20.94
N GLU A 281 -18.95 14.53 19.64
CA GLU A 281 -19.66 15.24 18.57
C GLU A 281 -20.87 14.46 18.04
N GLY A 282 -21.14 13.26 18.56
CA GLY A 282 -22.33 12.47 18.24
C GLY A 282 -22.10 11.28 17.30
N MET A 283 -20.85 11.00 16.90
CA MET A 283 -20.54 9.72 16.20
C MET A 283 -20.77 8.55 17.18
N ARG A 284 -21.51 7.54 16.77
CA ARG A 284 -21.81 6.37 17.60
C ARG A 284 -20.72 5.32 17.41
N LEU A 285 -19.90 5.10 18.43
CA LEU A 285 -18.83 4.10 18.43
C LEU A 285 -19.33 2.78 19.03
N HIS A 286 -19.01 1.69 18.40
CA HIS A 286 -19.31 0.32 18.80
C HIS A 286 -18.03 -0.51 18.82
N GLY A 287 -18.03 -1.60 19.57
CA GLY A 287 -17.00 -2.63 19.48
C GLY A 287 -16.97 -3.31 18.11
N ARG A 288 -16.20 -4.38 17.99
CA ARG A 288 -16.16 -5.15 16.73
C ARG A 288 -17.52 -5.75 16.42
N LEU A 289 -17.92 -5.70 15.14
CA LEU A 289 -19.14 -6.35 14.65
C LEU A 289 -19.12 -7.84 15.03
N ALA A 290 -20.12 -8.29 15.77
CA ALA A 290 -20.21 -9.65 16.28
C ALA A 290 -21.36 -10.44 15.64
N THR A 291 -22.54 -9.84 15.49
CA THR A 291 -23.73 -10.51 14.98
C THR A 291 -24.55 -9.61 14.07
N ILE A 292 -25.23 -10.20 13.11
CA ILE A 292 -26.31 -9.60 12.33
C ILE A 292 -27.48 -10.56 12.37
N ALA A 293 -28.59 -10.15 12.97
CA ALA A 293 -29.88 -10.81 12.95
C ALA A 293 -30.86 -10.04 12.05
N THR A 294 -32.09 -10.51 11.92
CA THR A 294 -33.10 -9.93 11.01
C THR A 294 -33.37 -8.45 11.32
N ASP A 295 -33.40 -8.09 12.58
CA ASP A 295 -33.80 -6.78 13.10
C ASP A 295 -32.73 -6.13 13.98
N HIS A 296 -31.56 -6.78 14.16
CA HIS A 296 -30.57 -6.32 15.12
C HIS A 296 -29.14 -6.57 14.67
N ILE A 297 -28.26 -5.58 14.89
CA ILE A 297 -26.81 -5.70 14.73
C ILE A 297 -26.16 -5.59 16.11
N GLY A 298 -25.44 -6.64 16.51
CA GLY A 298 -24.73 -6.70 17.79
C GLY A 298 -23.22 -6.57 17.63
N PHE A 299 -22.61 -5.97 18.64
CA PHE A 299 -21.18 -5.73 18.71
C PHE A 299 -20.55 -6.41 19.91
N ALA A 300 -19.24 -6.67 19.83
CA ALA A 300 -18.47 -7.20 20.94
C ALA A 300 -18.27 -6.13 22.03
N ASP A 301 -18.18 -6.56 23.27
CA ASP A 301 -17.88 -5.68 24.40
C ASP A 301 -16.36 -5.42 24.51
N ASP A 302 -15.79 -4.84 23.46
CA ASP A 302 -14.34 -4.59 23.36
C ASP A 302 -13.99 -3.15 22.93
N LEU A 303 -14.97 -2.25 22.87
CA LEU A 303 -14.77 -0.87 22.42
C LEU A 303 -13.75 -0.14 23.28
N ALA A 304 -13.90 -0.18 24.60
CA ALA A 304 -12.99 0.49 25.53
C ALA A 304 -11.54 0.01 25.33
N GLY A 305 -11.33 -1.31 25.29
CA GLY A 305 -10.02 -1.91 25.06
C GLY A 305 -9.40 -1.56 23.71
N ASN A 306 -10.20 -1.51 22.64
CA ASN A 306 -9.73 -1.12 21.32
C ASN A 306 -9.28 0.34 21.26
N LEU A 307 -10.02 1.26 21.89
CA LEU A 307 -9.67 2.67 21.99
C LEU A 307 -8.41 2.87 22.85
N ASP A 308 -8.32 2.21 24.00
CA ASP A 308 -7.15 2.30 24.89
C ASP A 308 -5.87 1.77 24.22
N GLN A 309 -5.96 0.69 23.44
CA GLN A 309 -4.85 0.19 22.64
C GLN A 309 -4.40 1.19 21.58
N ALA A 310 -5.34 1.85 20.90
CA ALA A 310 -5.02 2.89 19.92
C ALA A 310 -4.32 4.08 20.59
N ASP A 311 -4.81 4.53 21.76
CA ASP A 311 -4.21 5.60 22.53
C ASP A 311 -2.82 5.22 23.09
N ALA A 312 -2.63 3.96 23.48
CA ALA A 312 -1.31 3.48 23.91
C ALA A 312 -0.27 3.54 22.77
N VAL A 313 -0.68 3.28 21.52
CA VAL A 313 0.20 3.47 20.36
C VAL A 313 0.50 4.95 20.14
N TYR A 314 -0.50 5.80 20.18
CA TYR A 314 -0.38 7.25 20.09
C TYR A 314 0.65 7.80 21.11
N CYS A 315 0.50 7.41 22.38
CA CYS A 315 1.42 7.81 23.46
C CYS A 315 2.84 7.28 23.23
N ARG A 316 3.01 6.04 22.75
CA ARG A 316 4.34 5.50 22.43
C ARG A 316 5.04 6.27 21.33
N ILE A 317 4.33 6.68 20.28
CA ILE A 317 4.90 7.51 19.21
C ILE A 317 5.40 8.83 19.79
N ARG A 318 4.59 9.51 20.61
CA ARG A 318 4.98 10.76 21.29
C ARG A 318 6.22 10.57 22.16
N SER A 319 6.24 9.53 23.01
CA SER A 319 7.38 9.23 23.88
C SER A 319 8.64 8.91 23.09
N SER A 320 8.54 8.23 21.95
CA SER A 320 9.69 7.95 21.08
C SER A 320 10.27 9.24 20.48
N ILE A 321 9.38 10.16 20.06
CA ILE A 321 9.79 11.49 19.57
C ILE A 321 10.43 12.29 20.68
N ASP A 322 9.87 12.33 21.89
CA ASP A 322 10.46 13.03 23.04
C ASP A 322 11.85 12.51 23.38
N SER A 323 12.01 11.20 23.42
CA SER A 323 13.32 10.57 23.68
C SER A 323 14.35 10.95 22.61
N TRP A 324 13.93 10.97 21.33
CA TRP A 324 14.81 11.34 20.23
C TRP A 324 15.18 12.84 20.26
N ILE A 325 14.21 13.73 20.52
CA ILE A 325 14.43 15.17 20.72
C ILE A 325 15.47 15.39 21.82
N GLN A 326 15.31 14.71 22.94
CA GLN A 326 16.26 14.80 24.08
C GLN A 326 17.65 14.29 23.69
N GLN A 327 17.75 13.16 23.02
CA GLN A 327 19.02 12.58 22.58
C GLN A 327 19.75 13.46 21.57
N GLN A 328 19.03 14.16 20.72
CA GLN A 328 19.61 15.03 19.69
C GLN A 328 19.81 16.47 20.19
N GLY A 329 19.38 16.82 21.39
CA GLY A 329 19.49 18.18 21.93
C GLY A 329 18.65 19.19 21.15
N ILE A 330 17.51 18.77 20.58
CA ILE A 330 16.66 19.63 19.76
C ILE A 330 15.73 20.45 20.67
N GLU A 331 15.64 21.76 20.43
CA GLU A 331 14.63 22.60 21.04
C GLU A 331 13.28 22.41 20.30
N ALA A 332 12.24 22.06 21.04
CA ALA A 332 10.89 21.89 20.51
C ALA A 332 9.84 22.30 21.55
N PRO A 333 8.68 22.82 21.14
CA PRO A 333 7.61 23.22 22.05
C PRO A 333 7.19 22.06 22.95
N LEU A 334 6.89 22.32 24.22
CA LEU A 334 6.34 21.33 25.14
C LEU A 334 4.84 21.15 24.88
N GLU A 335 4.38 19.91 25.00
CA GLU A 335 2.96 19.58 24.91
C GLU A 335 2.53 18.77 26.14
N PRO A 336 1.27 18.96 26.62
CA PRO A 336 0.77 18.24 27.78
C PRO A 336 0.67 16.73 27.48
N PRO A 337 0.70 15.89 28.52
CA PRO A 337 0.36 14.49 28.39
C PRO A 337 -1.03 14.32 27.77
N TYR A 338 -1.20 13.25 26.98
CA TYR A 338 -2.51 12.91 26.42
C TYR A 338 -3.46 12.46 27.55
N SER A 339 -4.68 12.95 27.49
CA SER A 339 -5.79 12.50 28.33
C SER A 339 -7.03 12.29 27.45
N PRO A 340 -7.68 11.12 27.52
CA PRO A 340 -8.86 10.85 26.70
C PRO A 340 -10.02 11.77 27.08
N CYS A 341 -10.63 12.43 26.09
CA CYS A 341 -11.75 13.38 26.29
C CYS A 341 -13.11 12.70 26.46
N TRP A 342 -13.20 11.40 26.19
CA TRP A 342 -14.43 10.61 26.25
C TRP A 342 -14.13 9.15 26.58
N GLN A 343 -15.04 8.50 27.31
CA GLN A 343 -14.99 7.09 27.61
C GLN A 343 -16.32 6.42 27.21
N PRO A 344 -16.30 5.18 26.69
CA PRO A 344 -17.53 4.43 26.48
C PRO A 344 -18.30 4.22 27.79
N SER A 345 -19.62 4.09 27.68
CA SER A 345 -20.44 3.70 28.82
C SER A 345 -20.00 2.35 29.39
N ALA A 346 -20.06 2.20 30.72
CA ALA A 346 -19.85 0.92 31.37
C ALA A 346 -21.01 -0.08 31.14
N MET A 347 -22.14 0.37 30.61
CA MET A 347 -23.25 -0.51 30.22
C MET A 347 -22.93 -1.17 28.88
N ALA A 348 -23.41 -2.41 28.72
CA ALA A 348 -23.26 -3.12 27.45
C ALA A 348 -23.85 -2.33 26.28
N ASP A 349 -23.18 -2.38 25.13
CA ASP A 349 -23.64 -1.76 23.90
C ASP A 349 -24.98 -2.40 23.47
N PRO A 350 -26.07 -1.62 23.37
CA PRO A 350 -27.37 -2.18 22.96
C PRO A 350 -27.39 -2.62 21.49
N GLY A 351 -26.33 -2.30 20.71
CA GLY A 351 -26.28 -2.54 19.27
C GLY A 351 -27.19 -1.60 18.48
N ILE A 352 -27.54 -1.99 17.25
CA ILE A 352 -28.43 -1.24 16.36
C ILE A 352 -29.71 -2.05 16.13
N ASP A 353 -30.83 -1.49 16.55
CA ASP A 353 -32.17 -2.03 16.28
C ASP A 353 -32.64 -1.52 14.91
N LEU A 354 -32.57 -2.39 13.89
CA LEU A 354 -32.91 -2.05 12.51
C LEU A 354 -34.40 -1.72 12.30
N SER A 355 -35.26 -2.08 13.24
CA SER A 355 -36.70 -1.73 13.20
C SER A 355 -36.97 -0.29 13.64
N ARG A 356 -36.13 0.24 14.51
CA ARG A 356 -36.24 1.60 15.07
C ARG A 356 -35.28 2.59 14.42
N ASP A 357 -34.08 2.13 14.05
CA ASP A 357 -33.00 2.93 13.45
C ASP A 357 -32.49 2.22 12.17
N PRO A 358 -33.30 2.18 11.11
CA PRO A 358 -32.98 1.46 9.89
C PRO A 358 -31.75 2.08 9.22
N LEU A 359 -30.75 1.24 8.94
CA LEU A 359 -29.55 1.69 8.23
C LEU A 359 -29.83 1.94 6.75
N ALA A 360 -29.37 3.06 6.25
CA ALA A 360 -29.34 3.36 4.82
C ALA A 360 -28.24 2.59 4.08
N ALA A 361 -27.07 2.49 4.71
CA ALA A 361 -25.92 1.81 4.11
C ALA A 361 -24.99 1.19 5.16
N VAL A 362 -24.25 0.16 4.72
CA VAL A 362 -23.09 -0.39 5.43
C VAL A 362 -21.87 -0.28 4.51
N ILE A 363 -20.79 0.30 5.03
CA ILE A 363 -19.51 0.43 4.32
C ILE A 363 -18.47 -0.50 4.95
N TRP A 364 -18.06 -1.51 4.20
CA TRP A 364 -17.11 -2.51 4.64
C TRP A 364 -15.67 -2.01 4.48
N CYS A 365 -15.04 -1.62 5.57
CA CYS A 365 -13.66 -1.18 5.66
C CYS A 365 -12.75 -2.24 6.31
N THR A 366 -12.98 -3.49 5.98
CA THR A 366 -12.38 -4.69 6.60
C THR A 366 -11.05 -5.10 5.95
N GLY A 367 -10.46 -4.21 5.17
CA GLY A 367 -9.17 -4.41 4.51
C GLY A 367 -9.26 -5.10 3.15
N TYR A 368 -8.09 -5.50 2.64
CA TYR A 368 -7.94 -6.07 1.30
C TYR A 368 -7.19 -7.39 1.37
N ARG A 369 -7.35 -8.20 0.33
CA ARG A 369 -6.51 -9.35 0.04
C ARG A 369 -5.75 -9.13 -1.27
N SER A 370 -4.56 -9.66 -1.33
CA SER A 370 -3.82 -9.77 -2.59
C SER A 370 -4.42 -10.90 -3.43
N ASP A 371 -4.41 -10.72 -4.73
CA ASP A 371 -4.84 -11.71 -5.70
C ASP A 371 -3.81 -11.78 -6.82
N PHE A 372 -3.01 -12.83 -6.77
CA PHE A 372 -1.97 -13.16 -7.75
C PHE A 372 -2.27 -14.49 -8.44
N SER A 373 -3.53 -14.94 -8.42
CA SER A 373 -3.97 -16.24 -8.99
C SER A 373 -3.70 -16.38 -10.50
N TRP A 374 -3.46 -15.25 -11.17
CA TRP A 374 -3.09 -15.21 -12.59
C TRP A 374 -1.59 -15.49 -12.83
N ILE A 375 -0.77 -15.61 -11.80
CA ILE A 375 0.65 -15.96 -11.89
C ILE A 375 0.82 -17.46 -11.59
N ASP A 376 1.15 -18.21 -12.60
CA ASP A 376 1.37 -19.65 -12.53
C ASP A 376 2.89 -19.93 -12.44
N ALA A 377 3.51 -19.53 -11.33
CA ALA A 377 4.92 -19.74 -11.02
C ALA A 377 5.09 -20.09 -9.54
N PRO A 378 6.08 -20.90 -9.16
CA PRO A 378 6.26 -21.36 -7.77
C PRO A 378 6.93 -20.28 -6.90
N VAL A 379 6.29 -19.12 -6.77
CA VAL A 379 6.83 -17.94 -6.08
C VAL A 379 5.97 -17.46 -4.92
N PHE A 380 5.04 -18.29 -4.47
CA PHE A 380 4.13 -17.93 -3.38
C PHE A 380 4.39 -18.82 -2.15
N ASP A 381 4.19 -18.22 -0.97
CA ASP A 381 4.19 -18.94 0.30
C ASP A 381 2.86 -19.67 0.55
N GLY A 382 2.75 -20.37 1.68
CA GLY A 382 1.55 -21.12 2.06
C GLY A 382 0.31 -20.25 2.31
N ALA A 383 0.46 -18.92 2.40
CA ALA A 383 -0.62 -17.95 2.51
C ALA A 383 -0.99 -17.32 1.14
N GLY A 384 -0.34 -17.74 0.06
CA GLY A 384 -0.54 -17.18 -1.29
C GLY A 384 0.08 -15.81 -1.48
N LEU A 385 1.01 -15.40 -0.61
CA LEU A 385 1.74 -14.15 -0.73
C LEU A 385 3.08 -14.38 -1.45
N PRO A 386 3.58 -13.40 -2.23
CA PRO A 386 4.85 -13.53 -2.91
C PRO A 386 6.02 -13.80 -1.95
N ALA A 387 6.72 -14.91 -2.15
CA ALA A 387 7.95 -15.26 -1.45
C ALA A 387 9.14 -14.58 -2.15
N HIS A 388 9.71 -13.58 -1.50
CA HIS A 388 10.76 -12.75 -2.10
C HIS A 388 11.74 -12.20 -1.07
N GLU A 389 12.91 -11.80 -1.55
CA GLU A 389 13.84 -10.96 -0.83
C GLU A 389 14.02 -9.65 -1.59
N ARG A 390 13.55 -8.53 -1.02
CA ARG A 390 13.51 -7.21 -1.65
C ARG A 390 12.98 -7.23 -3.10
N GLY A 391 11.87 -7.94 -3.31
CA GLY A 391 11.22 -8.08 -4.62
C GLY A 391 11.79 -9.17 -5.54
N VAL A 392 12.94 -9.74 -5.25
CA VAL A 392 13.55 -10.81 -6.03
C VAL A 392 12.97 -12.15 -5.61
N THR A 393 12.39 -12.90 -6.54
CA THR A 393 11.83 -14.24 -6.27
C THR A 393 12.86 -15.35 -6.55
N GLN A 394 12.53 -16.58 -6.13
CA GLN A 394 13.31 -17.76 -6.49
C GLN A 394 13.18 -18.15 -7.98
N SER A 395 12.15 -17.68 -8.69
CA SER A 395 11.99 -17.88 -10.12
C SER A 395 12.80 -16.82 -10.87
N ALA A 396 13.86 -17.24 -11.55
CA ALA A 396 14.78 -16.31 -12.23
C ALA A 396 14.02 -15.46 -13.26
N GLY A 397 14.22 -14.13 -13.21
CA GLY A 397 13.55 -13.20 -14.12
C GLY A 397 12.18 -12.72 -13.66
N LEU A 398 11.63 -13.21 -12.53
CA LEU A 398 10.36 -12.69 -11.97
C LEU A 398 10.60 -11.90 -10.68
N TYR A 399 10.03 -10.71 -10.65
CA TYR A 399 10.21 -9.74 -9.57
C TYR A 399 8.88 -9.16 -9.13
N PHE A 400 8.81 -8.73 -7.87
CA PHE A 400 7.70 -7.92 -7.34
C PHE A 400 8.20 -6.55 -6.91
N LEU A 401 7.39 -5.50 -7.14
CA LEU A 401 7.68 -4.14 -6.73
C LEU A 401 6.42 -3.43 -6.22
N GLY A 402 6.59 -2.51 -5.28
CA GLY A 402 5.49 -1.71 -4.76
C GLY A 402 4.58 -2.43 -3.76
N LEU A 403 5.00 -3.58 -3.24
CA LEU A 403 4.29 -4.26 -2.17
C LEU A 403 4.52 -3.54 -0.83
N PRO A 404 3.52 -3.49 0.07
CA PRO A 404 3.73 -3.01 1.44
C PRO A 404 4.86 -3.79 2.13
N TRP A 405 5.80 -3.08 2.73
CA TRP A 405 6.93 -3.70 3.43
C TRP A 405 7.74 -4.69 2.56
N LEU A 406 7.88 -4.41 1.27
CA LEU A 406 8.73 -5.21 0.39
C LEU A 406 10.18 -5.21 0.90
N HIS A 407 10.67 -4.06 1.34
CA HIS A 407 11.97 -3.86 2.00
C HIS A 407 11.85 -2.92 3.20
N THR A 408 11.27 -1.74 3.02
CA THR A 408 11.02 -0.75 4.07
C THR A 408 9.53 -0.40 4.15
N TRP A 409 9.16 0.44 5.12
CA TRP A 409 7.82 1.00 5.18
C TRP A 409 7.45 1.78 3.91
N GLY A 410 8.45 2.44 3.31
CA GLY A 410 8.29 3.26 2.10
C GLY A 410 8.09 2.48 0.80
N SER A 411 8.42 1.19 0.75
CA SER A 411 8.51 0.37 -0.47
C SER A 411 7.28 0.43 -1.40
N GLY A 412 6.07 0.53 -0.86
CA GLY A 412 4.83 0.66 -1.64
C GLY A 412 4.34 2.11 -1.79
N ARG A 413 5.11 3.10 -1.39
CA ARG A 413 4.71 4.52 -1.29
C ARG A 413 5.60 5.42 -2.13
N PHE A 414 5.17 6.67 -2.34
CA PHE A 414 5.94 7.66 -3.09
C PHE A 414 7.32 7.95 -2.50
N CYS A 415 7.48 7.80 -1.18
CA CYS A 415 8.73 8.14 -0.47
C CYS A 415 9.84 7.09 -0.59
N GLY A 416 9.55 5.82 -0.90
CA GLY A 416 10.56 4.77 -0.83
C GLY A 416 10.56 3.79 -2.00
N VAL A 417 9.60 3.90 -2.93
CA VAL A 417 9.53 3.02 -4.10
C VAL A 417 10.72 3.20 -5.05
N SER A 418 11.32 4.39 -5.07
CA SER A 418 12.47 4.73 -5.91
C SER A 418 13.69 3.85 -5.62
N ASP A 419 13.98 3.59 -4.34
CA ASP A 419 15.16 2.81 -3.91
C ASP A 419 15.02 1.34 -4.30
N ASP A 420 13.80 0.78 -4.19
CA ASP A 420 13.53 -0.59 -4.59
C ASP A 420 13.49 -0.73 -6.11
N ALA A 421 13.00 0.28 -6.82
CA ALA A 421 13.02 0.33 -8.29
C ALA A 421 14.46 0.37 -8.82
N ASP A 422 15.33 1.20 -8.26
CA ASP A 422 16.75 1.27 -8.60
C ASP A 422 17.45 -0.08 -8.33
N TYR A 423 17.21 -0.67 -7.17
CA TYR A 423 17.76 -1.97 -6.79
C TYR A 423 17.40 -3.06 -7.81
N LEU A 424 16.12 -3.18 -8.18
CA LEU A 424 15.68 -4.18 -9.16
C LEU A 424 16.22 -3.87 -10.56
N ALA A 425 16.23 -2.61 -10.99
CA ALA A 425 16.74 -2.24 -12.29
C ALA A 425 18.23 -2.55 -12.44
N ARG A 426 19.05 -2.33 -11.40
CA ARG A 426 20.46 -2.75 -11.37
C ARG A 426 20.61 -4.26 -11.52
N LEU A 427 19.83 -5.05 -10.79
CA LEU A 427 19.88 -6.51 -10.89
C LEU A 427 19.49 -7.02 -12.28
N ILE A 428 18.43 -6.48 -12.85
CA ILE A 428 17.98 -6.83 -14.20
C ILE A 428 19.06 -6.49 -15.23
N SER A 429 19.64 -5.29 -15.15
CA SER A 429 20.72 -4.85 -16.04
C SER A 429 21.93 -5.79 -15.99
N LEU A 430 22.38 -6.15 -14.78
CA LEU A 430 23.49 -7.10 -14.60
C LEU A 430 23.18 -8.49 -15.17
N ARG A 431 21.96 -8.97 -15.08
CA ARG A 431 21.54 -10.26 -15.64
C ARG A 431 21.53 -10.25 -17.15
N LEU A 432 21.00 -9.20 -17.78
CA LEU A 432 21.00 -9.03 -19.22
C LEU A 432 22.42 -8.94 -19.78
N GLN A 433 23.32 -8.14 -19.19
CA GLN A 433 24.73 -8.02 -19.59
C GLN A 433 25.48 -9.36 -19.52
N ARG A 434 25.27 -10.17 -18.48
CA ARG A 434 25.90 -11.49 -18.34
C ARG A 434 25.44 -12.47 -19.40
N ARG A 435 24.15 -12.43 -19.75
CA ARG A 435 23.60 -13.23 -20.83
C ARG A 435 24.27 -12.88 -22.15
N ASP A 436 24.33 -11.59 -22.49
CA ASP A 436 24.91 -11.12 -23.73
C ASP A 436 26.39 -11.50 -23.84
N ALA A 437 27.19 -11.33 -22.78
CA ALA A 437 28.57 -11.76 -22.72
C ALA A 437 28.76 -13.29 -22.86
N SER A 438 27.80 -14.09 -22.35
CA SER A 438 27.81 -15.54 -22.48
C SER A 438 27.48 -15.97 -23.91
N GLN A 439 26.55 -15.27 -24.54
CA GLN A 439 26.15 -15.50 -25.93
C GLN A 439 27.27 -15.15 -26.91
N GLU A 440 27.94 -14.02 -26.74
CA GLU A 440 29.10 -13.63 -27.54
C GLU A 440 30.24 -14.67 -27.45
N ARG A 441 30.51 -15.19 -26.24
CA ARG A 441 31.55 -16.26 -26.09
C ARG A 441 31.16 -17.54 -26.82
N LEU A 442 29.90 -17.95 -26.81
CA LEU A 442 29.42 -19.15 -27.51
C LEU A 442 29.51 -18.96 -29.03
N GLU A 443 29.16 -17.79 -29.54
CA GLU A 443 29.30 -17.45 -30.97
C GLU A 443 30.75 -17.43 -31.42
N CYS A 444 31.65 -16.81 -30.65
CA CYS A 444 33.09 -16.84 -30.91
C CYS A 444 33.65 -18.24 -30.92
N THR A 445 33.21 -19.11 -29.98
CA THR A 445 33.67 -20.49 -29.94
C THR A 445 33.14 -21.33 -31.10
N ALA A 446 31.93 -21.06 -31.57
CA ALA A 446 31.37 -21.74 -32.74
C ALA A 446 32.04 -21.35 -34.05
N ILE A 447 32.51 -20.08 -34.17
CA ILE A 447 33.26 -19.58 -35.36
C ILE A 447 34.68 -20.14 -35.37
N LEU A 448 35.32 -20.35 -34.21
CA LEU A 448 36.69 -20.89 -34.12
C LEU A 448 36.77 -22.41 -34.22
N GLY A 449 35.65 -23.10 -34.10
CA GLY A 449 35.53 -24.60 -34.18
C GLY A 449 35.01 -25.10 -35.53
N SER A 450 34.73 -24.21 -36.48
CA SER A 450 34.36 -24.49 -37.89
C SER A 450 35.54 -24.25 -38.80
#